data_ea00301c95d8db85d53367f6e112dc57
#
_entry.id   ea00301c95d8db85d53367f6e112dc57
#
_cell.length_a   1.000
_cell.length_b   1.000
_cell.length_c   1.000
_cell.angle_alpha   90.00
_cell.angle_beta   90.00
_cell.angle_gamma   90.00
#
_symmetry.space_group_name_H-M   'P 1'
#
loop_
_entity.id
_entity.type
_entity.pdbx_description
1 polymer ?
#
loop_
_entity_poly.entity_id
_entity_poly.type
_entity_poly.pdbx_seq_one_letter_code
_entity_poly.pdbx_strand_id
1 'polypeptide(L)'
;DTVTLVGVHPAQHFTEPPPRYSEASLVKALEEHGIGRPSTYASIISTLKDREYVDMDSRRFIPTDIGKIVNGFLSKHFHRYVEYGFTAAMEDELDAVSRGEEDWTEPLKKFWKPFIDLVEHTEKHVSRDEAAQARELGKDPATGKPVSVRMGRFGPFVQIGTKDDVEKPKFAGLRPGQKMATITLTDALELFKLPRTLGVTAEDEPVSASVGRFGPYVAMSDPEEPDEK
;
A
#
# COMPACT_ATOMS: atom_id res chain seq x y z
N ASP A 1 11.33 -48.04 42.67
CA ASP A 1 11.83 -46.72 43.01
C ASP A 1 10.63 -45.76 43.13
N THR A 2 10.56 -45.04 44.24
CA THR A 2 9.53 -44.00 44.47
C THR A 2 10.10 -42.64 44.11
N VAL A 3 9.37 -41.85 43.30
CA VAL A 3 9.71 -40.50 42.90
C VAL A 3 8.86 -39.51 43.71
N THR A 4 9.49 -38.52 44.30
CA THR A 4 8.78 -37.48 45.05
C THR A 4 8.56 -36.28 44.14
N LEU A 5 7.29 -35.83 43.96
CA LEU A 5 6.95 -34.60 43.25
C LEU A 5 7.40 -33.40 44.08
N VAL A 6 8.34 -32.62 43.57
CA VAL A 6 8.87 -31.44 44.25
C VAL A 6 8.04 -30.18 43.98
N GLY A 7 7.43 -30.10 42.79
CA GLY A 7 6.56 -28.97 42.42
C GLY A 7 6.02 -29.14 41.01
N VAL A 8 4.95 -28.40 40.74
CA VAL A 8 4.36 -28.23 39.39
C VAL A 8 4.45 -26.78 38.98
N HIS A 9 5.14 -26.51 37.89
CA HIS A 9 5.32 -25.16 37.34
C HIS A 9 4.51 -25.05 36.05
N PRO A 10 3.26 -24.56 36.08
CA PRO A 10 2.47 -24.36 34.88
C PRO A 10 3.08 -23.21 34.06
N ALA A 11 3.26 -23.44 32.75
CA ALA A 11 3.69 -22.42 31.81
C ALA A 11 2.69 -22.34 30.64
N GLN A 12 2.33 -21.12 30.29
CA GLN A 12 1.48 -20.87 29.13
C GLN A 12 2.37 -20.63 27.89
N HIS A 13 2.07 -21.33 26.80
CA HIS A 13 2.74 -21.17 25.52
C HIS A 13 1.69 -20.83 24.47
N PHE A 14 2.06 -19.97 23.53
CA PHE A 14 1.21 -19.61 22.39
C PHE A 14 1.90 -20.07 21.09
N THR A 15 1.09 -20.45 20.11
CA THR A 15 1.60 -20.69 18.75
C THR A 15 1.97 -19.35 18.12
N GLU A 16 3.08 -19.32 17.38
CA GLU A 16 3.51 -18.17 16.62
C GLU A 16 3.03 -18.27 15.17
N PRO A 17 2.67 -17.15 14.52
CA PRO A 17 2.36 -17.16 13.09
C PRO A 17 3.61 -17.49 12.26
N PRO A 18 3.44 -17.96 11.00
CA PRO A 18 4.58 -18.15 10.10
C PRO A 18 5.42 -16.87 9.99
N PRO A 19 6.75 -16.98 9.97
CA PRO A 19 7.63 -15.82 9.86
C PRO A 19 7.45 -15.13 8.49
N ARG A 20 7.65 -13.81 8.46
CA ARG A 20 7.71 -13.04 7.21
C ARG A 20 8.84 -13.55 6.32
N TYR A 21 8.64 -13.49 5.00
CA TYR A 21 9.66 -13.86 4.04
C TYR A 21 10.90 -12.98 4.16
N SER A 22 12.07 -13.59 4.11
CA SER A 22 13.32 -12.95 3.73
C SER A 22 13.52 -13.11 2.22
N GLU A 23 14.53 -12.45 1.63
CA GLU A 23 14.85 -12.64 0.20
C GLU A 23 15.06 -14.11 -0.14
N ALA A 24 15.88 -14.83 0.64
CA ALA A 24 16.16 -16.23 0.42
C ALA A 24 14.92 -17.13 0.54
N SER A 25 14.06 -16.90 1.55
CA SER A 25 12.86 -17.71 1.73
C SER A 25 11.79 -17.38 0.70
N LEU A 26 11.76 -16.14 0.17
CA LEU A 26 10.88 -15.79 -0.94
C LEU A 26 11.32 -16.47 -2.25
N VAL A 27 12.62 -16.46 -2.56
CA VAL A 27 13.15 -17.18 -3.73
C VAL A 27 12.81 -18.66 -3.65
N LYS A 28 13.02 -19.29 -2.47
CA LYS A 28 12.64 -20.68 -2.28
C LYS A 28 11.15 -20.93 -2.52
N ALA A 29 10.28 -20.06 -2.02
CA ALA A 29 8.84 -20.20 -2.25
C ALA A 29 8.46 -20.00 -3.72
N LEU A 30 9.09 -19.06 -4.44
CA LEU A 30 8.90 -18.88 -5.87
C LEU A 30 9.32 -20.14 -6.65
N GLU A 31 10.45 -20.73 -6.30
CA GLU A 31 10.95 -21.97 -6.91
C GLU A 31 10.00 -23.15 -6.63
N GLU A 32 9.53 -23.32 -5.38
CA GLU A 32 8.57 -24.35 -5.00
C GLU A 32 7.23 -24.25 -5.76
N HIS A 33 6.83 -23.02 -6.11
CA HIS A 33 5.62 -22.77 -6.91
C HIS A 33 5.84 -22.72 -8.42
N GLY A 34 7.08 -22.90 -8.91
CA GLY A 34 7.41 -22.81 -10.33
C GLY A 34 7.31 -21.40 -10.92
N ILE A 35 7.35 -20.37 -10.08
CA ILE A 35 7.22 -18.96 -10.45
C ILE A 35 8.59 -18.34 -10.64
N GLY A 36 8.85 -17.82 -11.84
CA GLY A 36 10.17 -17.27 -12.20
C GLY A 36 11.22 -18.35 -12.47
N ARG A 37 12.41 -17.90 -12.77
CA ARG A 37 13.58 -18.74 -13.06
C ARG A 37 14.81 -18.11 -12.38
N PRO A 38 15.94 -18.81 -12.22
CA PRO A 38 17.14 -18.26 -11.58
C PRO A 38 17.56 -16.88 -12.13
N SER A 39 17.36 -16.65 -13.41
CA SER A 39 17.68 -15.37 -14.08
C SER A 39 16.73 -14.23 -13.71
N THR A 40 15.54 -14.51 -13.18
CA THR A 40 14.49 -13.50 -12.91
C THR A 40 14.25 -13.23 -11.42
N TYR A 41 14.70 -14.10 -10.51
CA TYR A 41 14.43 -13.92 -9.07
C TYR A 41 14.93 -12.58 -8.52
N ALA A 42 16.14 -12.17 -8.91
CA ALA A 42 16.71 -10.90 -8.47
C ALA A 42 15.87 -9.70 -8.96
N SER A 43 15.43 -9.72 -10.21
CA SER A 43 14.60 -8.65 -10.79
C SER A 43 13.20 -8.59 -10.17
N ILE A 44 12.62 -9.73 -9.80
CA ILE A 44 11.33 -9.78 -9.06
C ILE A 44 11.49 -9.07 -7.72
N ILE A 45 12.53 -9.40 -6.95
CA ILE A 45 12.79 -8.79 -5.64
C ILE A 45 13.05 -7.29 -5.78
N SER A 46 13.88 -6.87 -6.76
CA SER A 46 14.11 -5.44 -7.03
C SER A 46 12.82 -4.72 -7.35
N THR A 47 11.98 -5.29 -8.23
CA THR A 47 10.68 -4.69 -8.59
C THR A 47 9.77 -4.48 -7.39
N LEU A 48 9.70 -5.43 -6.45
CA LEU A 48 8.90 -5.27 -5.23
C LEU A 48 9.36 -4.08 -4.38
N LYS A 49 10.68 -3.87 -4.28
CA LYS A 49 11.29 -2.75 -3.54
C LYS A 49 11.18 -1.43 -4.30
N ASP A 50 11.52 -1.41 -5.57
CA ASP A 50 11.55 -0.20 -6.42
C ASP A 50 10.16 0.41 -6.60
N ARG A 51 9.12 -0.44 -6.57
CA ARG A 51 7.72 -0.01 -6.60
C ARG A 51 7.14 0.24 -5.21
N GLU A 52 7.94 0.17 -4.18
CA GLU A 52 7.53 0.36 -2.79
C GLU A 52 6.36 -0.55 -2.37
N TYR A 53 6.24 -1.74 -2.96
CA TYR A 53 5.22 -2.71 -2.56
C TYR A 53 5.54 -3.37 -1.23
N VAL A 54 6.82 -3.41 -0.89
CA VAL A 54 7.33 -3.95 0.37
C VAL A 54 8.41 -3.03 0.95
N ASP A 55 8.43 -2.94 2.28
CA ASP A 55 9.53 -2.42 3.07
C ASP A 55 10.36 -3.56 3.63
N MET A 56 11.56 -3.23 4.13
CA MET A 56 12.43 -4.18 4.79
C MET A 56 12.56 -3.86 6.28
N ASP A 57 12.19 -4.80 7.12
CA ASP A 57 12.46 -4.76 8.55
C ASP A 57 13.22 -6.03 8.96
N SER A 58 14.39 -5.87 9.60
CA SER A 58 15.20 -6.99 10.09
C SER A 58 15.44 -8.07 9.01
N ARG A 59 15.71 -7.66 7.77
CA ARG A 59 15.87 -8.47 6.56
C ARG A 59 14.62 -9.26 6.15
N ARG A 60 13.42 -8.84 6.57
CA ARG A 60 12.15 -9.46 6.22
C ARG A 60 11.27 -8.48 5.46
N PHE A 61 10.52 -8.97 4.48
CA PHE A 61 9.59 -8.17 3.72
C PHE A 61 8.34 -7.84 4.54
N ILE A 62 8.01 -6.56 4.61
CA ILE A 62 6.77 -6.05 5.20
C ILE A 62 5.94 -5.40 4.09
N PRO A 63 4.75 -5.90 3.75
CA PRO A 63 3.90 -5.26 2.75
C PRO A 63 3.52 -3.84 3.17
N THR A 64 3.72 -2.89 2.26
CA THR A 64 3.29 -1.49 2.43
C THR A 64 1.79 -1.35 2.17
N ASP A 65 1.23 -0.18 2.45
CA ASP A 65 -0.16 0.10 2.10
C ASP A 65 -0.37 0.10 0.58
N ILE A 66 0.60 0.60 -0.21
CA ILE A 66 0.57 0.51 -1.69
C ILE A 66 0.54 -0.96 -2.13
N GLY A 67 1.46 -1.78 -1.60
CA GLY A 67 1.52 -3.20 -1.94
C GLY A 67 0.22 -3.94 -1.64
N LYS A 68 -0.43 -3.64 -0.52
CA LYS A 68 -1.72 -4.23 -0.15
C LYS A 68 -2.84 -3.80 -1.09
N ILE A 69 -2.90 -2.52 -1.46
CA ILE A 69 -3.90 -1.97 -2.38
C ILE A 69 -3.76 -2.61 -3.76
N VAL A 70 -2.54 -2.63 -4.31
CA VAL A 70 -2.27 -3.24 -5.62
C VAL A 70 -2.60 -4.74 -5.60
N ASN A 71 -2.16 -5.46 -4.58
CA ASN A 71 -2.50 -6.88 -4.43
C ASN A 71 -4.00 -7.11 -4.33
N GLY A 72 -4.72 -6.34 -3.51
CA GLY A 72 -6.16 -6.43 -3.37
C GLY A 72 -6.90 -6.14 -4.69
N PHE A 73 -6.48 -5.11 -5.42
CA PHE A 73 -7.03 -4.77 -6.73
C PHE A 73 -6.81 -5.89 -7.75
N LEU A 74 -5.59 -6.37 -7.88
CA LEU A 74 -5.25 -7.44 -8.81
C LEU A 74 -5.97 -8.76 -8.46
N SER A 75 -6.01 -9.12 -7.19
CA SER A 75 -6.71 -10.34 -6.74
C SER A 75 -8.22 -10.27 -7.00
N LYS A 76 -8.83 -9.08 -6.95
CA LYS A 76 -10.26 -8.88 -7.20
C LYS A 76 -10.59 -8.88 -8.69
N HIS A 77 -9.83 -8.14 -9.50
CA HIS A 77 -10.18 -7.86 -10.90
C HIS A 77 -9.39 -8.67 -11.92
N PHE A 78 -8.22 -9.20 -11.53
CA PHE A 78 -7.30 -9.96 -12.38
C PHE A 78 -6.93 -11.31 -11.77
N HIS A 79 -7.85 -11.90 -11.00
CA HIS A 79 -7.65 -13.11 -10.20
C HIS A 79 -6.89 -14.22 -10.95
N ARG A 80 -7.34 -14.58 -12.16
CA ARG A 80 -6.69 -15.58 -13.00
C ARG A 80 -5.20 -15.33 -13.21
N TYR A 81 -4.80 -14.06 -13.40
CA TYR A 81 -3.42 -13.69 -13.77
C TYR A 81 -2.49 -13.56 -12.57
N VAL A 82 -3.02 -13.53 -11.35
CA VAL A 82 -2.24 -13.49 -10.10
C VAL A 82 -2.22 -14.84 -9.37
N GLU A 83 -2.89 -15.85 -9.89
CA GLU A 83 -2.80 -17.21 -9.39
C GLU A 83 -1.42 -17.80 -9.64
N TYR A 84 -0.87 -18.49 -8.66
CA TYR A 84 0.45 -19.13 -8.75
C TYR A 84 0.52 -20.11 -9.94
N GLY A 85 -0.54 -20.92 -10.11
CA GLY A 85 -0.60 -21.90 -11.20
C GLY A 85 -0.61 -21.27 -12.59
N PHE A 86 -1.18 -20.07 -12.77
CA PHE A 86 -1.16 -19.38 -14.04
C PHE A 86 0.26 -18.96 -14.44
N THR A 87 1.01 -18.36 -13.51
CA THR A 87 2.39 -17.92 -13.77
C THR A 87 3.29 -19.13 -14.00
N ALA A 88 3.15 -20.20 -13.20
CA ALA A 88 3.92 -21.44 -13.39
C ALA A 88 3.67 -22.06 -14.77
N ALA A 89 2.40 -22.17 -15.19
CA ALA A 89 2.05 -22.72 -16.51
C ALA A 89 2.63 -21.88 -17.67
N MET A 90 2.64 -20.55 -17.53
CA MET A 90 3.24 -19.66 -18.52
C MET A 90 4.77 -19.83 -18.60
N GLU A 91 5.43 -19.99 -17.47
CA GLU A 91 6.87 -20.28 -17.44
C GLU A 91 7.19 -21.62 -18.13
N ASP A 92 6.37 -22.64 -17.94
CA ASP A 92 6.53 -23.94 -18.59
C ASP A 92 6.28 -23.86 -20.10
N GLU A 93 5.27 -23.08 -20.57
CA GLU A 93 5.06 -22.80 -22.01
C GLU A 93 6.26 -22.08 -22.62
N LEU A 94 6.85 -21.08 -21.91
CA LEU A 94 8.04 -20.38 -22.38
C LEU A 94 9.27 -21.30 -22.43
N ASP A 95 9.40 -22.24 -21.50
CA ASP A 95 10.44 -23.26 -21.55
C ASP A 95 10.26 -24.20 -22.76
N ALA A 96 9.04 -24.58 -23.09
CA ALA A 96 8.73 -25.36 -24.30
C ALA A 96 9.11 -24.60 -25.58
N VAL A 97 8.80 -23.31 -25.66
CA VAL A 97 9.24 -22.43 -26.77
C VAL A 97 10.76 -22.39 -26.84
N SER A 98 11.47 -22.28 -25.74
CA SER A 98 12.95 -22.23 -25.71
C SER A 98 13.59 -23.52 -26.20
N ARG A 99 12.91 -24.66 -26.06
CA ARG A 99 13.33 -25.98 -26.59
C ARG A 99 12.90 -26.21 -28.02
N GLY A 100 12.16 -25.29 -28.65
CA GLY A 100 11.62 -25.42 -30.02
C GLY A 100 10.44 -26.40 -30.14
N GLU A 101 9.78 -26.71 -29.01
CA GLU A 101 8.62 -27.63 -28.98
C GLU A 101 7.31 -26.91 -29.29
N GLU A 102 7.25 -25.58 -29.08
CA GLU A 102 6.08 -24.74 -29.35
C GLU A 102 6.49 -23.44 -30.06
N ASP A 103 5.62 -22.90 -30.92
CA ASP A 103 5.81 -21.60 -31.56
C ASP A 103 5.49 -20.49 -30.54
N TRP A 104 6.40 -19.52 -30.38
CA TRP A 104 6.28 -18.43 -29.41
C TRP A 104 5.02 -17.57 -29.57
N THR A 105 4.41 -17.57 -30.77
CA THR A 105 3.19 -16.78 -31.03
C THR A 105 1.94 -17.38 -30.38
N GLU A 106 1.93 -18.71 -30.16
CA GLU A 106 0.74 -19.39 -29.60
C GLU A 106 0.47 -19.04 -28.13
N PRO A 107 1.46 -19.09 -27.20
CA PRO A 107 1.27 -18.59 -25.84
C PRO A 107 0.82 -17.12 -25.82
N LEU A 108 1.40 -16.27 -26.67
CA LEU A 108 1.03 -14.86 -26.74
C LEU A 108 -0.42 -14.64 -27.18
N LYS A 109 -0.88 -15.37 -28.21
CA LYS A 109 -2.28 -15.28 -28.66
C LYS A 109 -3.27 -15.74 -27.59
N LYS A 110 -2.96 -16.86 -26.91
CA LYS A 110 -3.78 -17.38 -25.79
C LYS A 110 -3.87 -16.40 -24.62
N PHE A 111 -2.76 -15.70 -24.34
CA PHE A 111 -2.69 -14.72 -23.25
C PHE A 111 -3.36 -13.39 -23.61
N TRP A 112 -2.99 -12.81 -24.77
CA TRP A 112 -3.27 -11.41 -25.09
C TRP A 112 -4.77 -11.08 -25.17
N LYS A 113 -5.52 -11.85 -25.92
CA LYS A 113 -6.93 -11.51 -26.19
C LYS A 113 -7.78 -11.49 -24.92
N PRO A 114 -7.78 -12.52 -24.07
CA PRO A 114 -8.54 -12.48 -22.82
C PRO A 114 -8.03 -11.42 -21.83
N PHE A 115 -6.72 -11.15 -21.84
CA PHE A 115 -6.12 -10.15 -20.96
C PHE A 115 -6.55 -8.73 -21.33
N ILE A 116 -6.42 -8.35 -22.61
CA ILE A 116 -6.78 -7.01 -23.04
C ILE A 116 -8.28 -6.73 -22.90
N ASP A 117 -9.14 -7.71 -23.21
CA ASP A 117 -10.58 -7.60 -23.01
C ASP A 117 -10.92 -7.34 -21.54
N LEU A 118 -10.22 -8.02 -20.61
CA LEU A 118 -10.40 -7.80 -19.17
C LEU A 118 -9.89 -6.42 -18.73
N VAL A 119 -8.76 -5.96 -19.26
CA VAL A 119 -8.22 -4.60 -18.97
C VAL A 119 -9.23 -3.54 -19.41
N GLU A 120 -9.72 -3.61 -20.66
CA GLU A 120 -10.71 -2.65 -21.17
C GLU A 120 -12.03 -2.69 -20.38
N HIS A 121 -12.48 -3.88 -20.02
CA HIS A 121 -13.66 -4.03 -19.17
C HIS A 121 -13.46 -3.38 -17.81
N THR A 122 -12.34 -3.66 -17.16
CA THR A 122 -12.01 -3.16 -15.81
C THR A 122 -11.88 -1.64 -15.83
N GLU A 123 -11.22 -1.07 -16.85
CA GLU A 123 -11.06 0.38 -17.01
C GLU A 123 -12.40 1.11 -17.12
N LYS A 124 -13.40 0.50 -17.78
CA LYS A 124 -14.72 1.08 -17.97
C LYS A 124 -15.63 0.97 -16.74
N HIS A 125 -15.45 -0.06 -15.90
CA HIS A 125 -16.41 -0.43 -14.86
C HIS A 125 -15.90 -0.19 -13.43
N VAL A 126 -14.59 -0.06 -13.23
CA VAL A 126 -14.01 0.14 -11.90
C VAL A 126 -13.70 1.61 -11.69
N SER A 127 -14.26 2.20 -10.63
CA SER A 127 -14.00 3.59 -10.27
C SER A 127 -12.59 3.76 -9.69
N ARG A 128 -12.05 5.00 -9.79
CA ARG A 128 -10.76 5.32 -9.15
C ARG A 128 -10.79 5.17 -7.63
N ASP A 129 -11.93 5.42 -7.01
CA ASP A 129 -12.10 5.31 -5.56
C ASP A 129 -12.08 3.85 -5.13
N GLU A 130 -12.67 2.95 -5.90
CA GLU A 130 -12.59 1.51 -5.68
C GLU A 130 -11.16 1.00 -5.89
N ALA A 131 -10.49 1.43 -6.95
CA ALA A 131 -9.10 1.05 -7.21
C ALA A 131 -8.14 1.53 -6.11
N ALA A 132 -8.37 2.73 -5.56
CA ALA A 132 -7.58 3.30 -4.47
C ALA A 132 -7.94 2.74 -3.08
N GLN A 133 -8.89 1.80 -3.00
CA GLN A 133 -9.42 1.24 -1.74
C GLN A 133 -9.75 2.33 -0.72
N ALA A 134 -10.47 3.35 -1.14
CA ALA A 134 -10.91 4.44 -0.27
C ALA A 134 -11.68 3.87 0.93
N ARG A 135 -11.22 4.18 2.14
CA ARG A 135 -11.87 3.78 3.38
C ARG A 135 -12.53 4.99 4.03
N GLU A 136 -13.84 4.91 4.20
CA GLU A 136 -14.58 5.92 4.95
C GLU A 136 -14.30 5.77 6.44
N LEU A 137 -13.96 6.88 7.11
CA LEU A 137 -13.64 6.94 8.54
C LEU A 137 -14.84 7.41 9.37
N GLY A 138 -15.77 8.12 8.75
CA GLY A 138 -16.92 8.73 9.38
C GLY A 138 -17.19 10.14 8.87
N LYS A 139 -17.81 10.98 9.71
CA LYS A 139 -18.11 12.38 9.38
C LYS A 139 -17.34 13.32 10.28
N ASP A 140 -16.89 14.43 9.72
CA ASP A 140 -16.31 15.54 10.48
C ASP A 140 -17.39 16.17 11.40
N PRO A 141 -17.18 16.19 12.72
CA PRO A 141 -18.15 16.76 13.67
C PRO A 141 -18.45 18.25 13.46
N ALA A 142 -17.49 18.99 12.88
CA ALA A 142 -17.62 20.44 12.69
C ALA A 142 -18.46 20.79 11.43
N THR A 143 -18.30 20.02 10.36
CA THR A 143 -18.91 20.33 9.05
C THR A 143 -19.97 19.31 8.60
N GLY A 144 -20.04 18.14 9.24
CA GLY A 144 -20.89 17.02 8.85
C GLY A 144 -20.44 16.31 7.56
N LYS A 145 -19.35 16.77 6.93
CA LYS A 145 -18.81 16.21 5.68
C LYS A 145 -18.16 14.84 5.89
N PRO A 146 -18.19 13.94 4.89
CA PRO A 146 -17.55 12.65 4.97
C PRO A 146 -16.02 12.80 5.07
N VAL A 147 -15.41 11.96 5.89
CA VAL A 147 -13.96 11.85 6.06
C VAL A 147 -13.51 10.48 5.55
N SER A 148 -12.60 10.46 4.61
CA SER A 148 -12.07 9.23 4.03
C SER A 148 -10.54 9.24 3.97
N VAL A 149 -9.92 8.08 4.09
CA VAL A 149 -8.50 7.87 3.82
C VAL A 149 -8.35 7.17 2.48
N ARG A 150 -7.40 7.63 1.67
CA ARG A 150 -7.18 7.18 0.28
C ARG A 150 -5.70 7.14 -0.03
N MET A 151 -5.35 6.35 -1.05
CA MET A 151 -4.02 6.42 -1.65
C MET A 151 -4.01 7.47 -2.76
N GLY A 152 -3.05 8.37 -2.72
CA GLY A 152 -2.81 9.39 -3.73
C GLY A 152 -1.44 9.24 -4.41
N ARG A 153 -1.16 10.13 -5.37
CA ARG A 153 0.11 10.17 -6.12
C ARG A 153 1.33 10.34 -5.21
N PHE A 154 1.17 11.05 -4.10
CA PHE A 154 2.24 11.38 -3.17
C PHE A 154 2.17 10.58 -1.85
N GLY A 155 1.45 9.45 -1.85
CA GLY A 155 1.23 8.62 -0.68
C GLY A 155 -0.18 8.71 -0.11
N PRO A 156 -0.43 8.07 1.04
CA PRO A 156 -1.73 8.05 1.66
C PRO A 156 -2.11 9.41 2.24
N PHE A 157 -3.37 9.79 2.06
CA PHE A 157 -3.92 11.05 2.56
C PHE A 157 -5.35 10.88 3.09
N VAL A 158 -5.74 11.80 3.96
CA VAL A 158 -7.14 11.97 4.41
C VAL A 158 -7.79 13.08 3.62
N GLN A 159 -9.04 12.88 3.26
CA GLN A 159 -9.89 13.84 2.60
C GLN A 159 -11.13 14.12 3.45
N ILE A 160 -11.46 15.41 3.64
CA ILE A 160 -12.74 15.86 4.21
C ILE A 160 -13.57 16.47 3.08
N GLY A 161 -14.78 15.96 2.89
CA GLY A 161 -15.69 16.36 1.82
C GLY A 161 -15.47 15.59 0.52
N THR A 162 -16.32 15.88 -0.46
CA THR A 162 -16.34 15.24 -1.78
C THR A 162 -16.15 16.29 -2.89
N LYS A 163 -16.00 15.83 -4.13
CA LYS A 163 -15.93 16.73 -5.30
C LYS A 163 -17.27 17.43 -5.60
N ASP A 164 -18.36 16.85 -5.09
CA ASP A 164 -19.73 17.32 -5.33
C ASP A 164 -20.15 18.36 -4.27
N ASP A 165 -19.32 18.59 -3.25
CA ASP A 165 -19.57 19.62 -2.24
C ASP A 165 -19.34 21.02 -2.83
N VAL A 166 -20.12 22.01 -2.35
CA VAL A 166 -19.99 23.43 -2.75
C VAL A 166 -18.60 23.97 -2.43
N GLU A 167 -18.04 23.57 -1.31
CA GLU A 167 -16.67 23.91 -0.91
C GLU A 167 -15.69 22.81 -1.35
N LYS A 168 -14.53 23.23 -1.80
CA LYS A 168 -13.45 22.31 -2.20
C LYS A 168 -13.11 21.36 -1.03
N PRO A 169 -12.90 20.06 -1.30
CA PRO A 169 -12.46 19.12 -0.28
C PRO A 169 -11.09 19.52 0.28
N LYS A 170 -10.90 19.27 1.58
CA LYS A 170 -9.61 19.48 2.26
C LYS A 170 -8.81 18.17 2.24
N PHE A 171 -7.48 18.29 2.15
CA PHE A 171 -6.57 17.15 2.06
C PHE A 171 -5.44 17.28 3.08
N ALA A 172 -5.07 16.18 3.72
CA ALA A 172 -3.91 16.10 4.60
C ALA A 172 -3.21 14.75 4.44
N GLY A 173 -1.89 14.76 4.19
CA GLY A 173 -1.08 13.54 4.12
C GLY A 173 -0.98 12.84 5.48
N LEU A 174 -0.88 11.51 5.49
CA LEU A 174 -0.61 10.76 6.71
C LEU A 174 0.81 11.08 7.21
N ARG A 175 0.97 11.09 8.54
CA ARG A 175 2.28 11.27 9.17
C ARG A 175 3.09 9.96 9.12
N PRO A 176 4.43 10.03 9.18
CA PRO A 176 5.27 8.83 9.33
C PRO A 176 4.77 7.93 10.46
N GLY A 177 4.66 6.64 10.18
CA GLY A 177 4.16 5.65 11.13
C GLY A 177 2.64 5.45 11.15
N GLN A 178 1.85 6.37 10.60
CA GLN A 178 0.41 6.16 10.40
C GLN A 178 0.15 5.28 9.16
N LYS A 179 -0.86 4.42 9.24
CA LYS A 179 -1.23 3.49 8.15
C LYS A 179 -2.69 3.66 7.79
N MET A 180 -3.01 3.57 6.49
CA MET A 180 -4.39 3.64 5.99
C MET A 180 -5.32 2.64 6.69
N ALA A 181 -4.81 1.43 6.98
CA ALA A 181 -5.61 0.36 7.56
C ALA A 181 -6.04 0.64 9.01
N THR A 182 -5.24 1.39 9.78
CA THR A 182 -5.43 1.53 11.24
C THR A 182 -5.77 2.95 11.68
N ILE A 183 -5.61 3.97 10.83
CA ILE A 183 -5.94 5.35 11.18
C ILE A 183 -7.41 5.47 11.60
N THR A 184 -7.67 6.13 12.73
CA THR A 184 -9.02 6.41 13.22
C THR A 184 -9.53 7.76 12.72
N LEU A 185 -10.84 8.02 12.87
CA LEU A 185 -11.41 9.33 12.54
C LEU A 185 -10.75 10.44 13.37
N THR A 186 -10.50 10.20 14.66
CA THR A 186 -9.84 11.16 15.54
C THR A 186 -8.44 11.51 15.07
N ASP A 187 -7.62 10.49 14.73
CA ASP A 187 -6.28 10.70 14.21
C ASP A 187 -6.30 11.45 12.88
N ALA A 188 -7.28 11.15 12.03
CA ALA A 188 -7.46 11.80 10.74
C ALA A 188 -7.78 13.29 10.87
N LEU A 189 -8.67 13.66 11.80
CA LEU A 189 -9.03 15.06 12.08
C LEU A 189 -7.87 15.85 12.69
N GLU A 190 -6.98 15.19 13.46
CA GLU A 190 -5.77 15.83 13.98
C GLU A 190 -4.80 16.30 12.89
N LEU A 191 -4.83 15.67 11.69
CA LEU A 191 -3.99 16.08 10.57
C LEU A 191 -4.37 17.47 10.03
N PHE A 192 -5.64 17.86 10.16
CA PHE A 192 -6.16 19.14 9.68
C PHE A 192 -6.01 20.29 10.68
N LYS A 193 -5.45 20.03 11.88
CA LYS A 193 -5.12 21.09 12.84
C LYS A 193 -3.90 21.91 12.44
N LEU A 194 -3.17 21.48 11.42
CA LEU A 194 -2.04 22.18 10.83
C LEU A 194 -2.31 22.43 9.33
N PRO A 195 -1.87 23.55 8.74
CA PRO A 195 -1.19 24.68 9.41
C PRO A 195 -2.09 25.41 10.40
N ARG A 196 -1.48 26.01 11.43
CA ARG A 196 -2.21 26.87 12.39
C ARG A 196 -1.42 28.13 12.68
N THR A 197 -2.09 29.26 12.80
CA THR A 197 -1.49 30.50 13.27
C THR A 197 -1.18 30.41 14.77
N LEU A 198 0.03 30.75 15.16
CA LEU A 198 0.51 30.78 16.54
C LEU A 198 0.39 32.16 17.17
N GLY A 199 0.41 33.20 16.34
CA GLY A 199 0.39 34.60 16.76
C GLY A 199 0.99 35.49 15.67
N VAL A 200 1.43 36.67 16.06
CA VAL A 200 2.13 37.61 15.18
C VAL A 200 3.48 38.00 15.80
N THR A 201 4.43 38.39 14.97
CA THR A 201 5.71 38.95 15.40
C THR A 201 5.52 40.35 15.96
N ALA A 202 6.61 40.98 16.48
CA ALA A 202 6.61 42.37 16.91
C ALA A 202 6.35 43.36 15.76
N GLU A 203 6.55 42.91 14.51
CA GLU A 203 6.32 43.65 13.26
C GLU A 203 4.98 43.34 12.60
N ASP A 204 4.07 42.66 13.36
CA ASP A 204 2.70 42.29 12.95
C ASP A 204 2.65 41.23 11.83
N GLU A 205 3.75 40.49 11.61
CA GLU A 205 3.77 39.38 10.64
C GLU A 205 3.19 38.11 11.27
N PRO A 206 2.33 37.37 10.57
CA PRO A 206 1.73 36.15 11.08
C PRO A 206 2.77 35.04 11.24
N VAL A 207 2.74 34.37 12.39
CA VAL A 207 3.57 33.19 12.68
C VAL A 207 2.70 31.94 12.61
N SER A 208 3.05 31.00 11.76
CA SER A 208 2.32 29.76 11.57
C SER A 208 3.16 28.53 11.87
N ALA A 209 2.53 27.49 12.40
CA ALA A 209 3.13 26.16 12.52
C ALA A 209 2.56 25.22 11.44
N SER A 210 3.42 24.46 10.80
CA SER A 210 3.04 23.49 9.78
C SER A 210 3.95 22.25 9.81
N VAL A 211 3.65 21.26 8.95
CA VAL A 211 4.51 20.09 8.73
C VAL A 211 4.90 20.06 7.25
N GLY A 212 6.20 20.16 6.98
CA GLY A 212 6.77 20.07 5.65
C GLY A 212 7.49 18.76 5.40
N ARG A 213 8.16 18.68 4.25
CA ARG A 213 8.91 17.48 3.79
C ARG A 213 9.97 17.02 4.81
N PHE A 214 10.55 17.95 5.56
CA PHE A 214 11.62 17.67 6.53
C PHE A 214 11.13 17.60 7.98
N GLY A 215 9.81 17.63 8.19
CA GLY A 215 9.19 17.57 9.53
C GLY A 215 8.46 18.85 9.92
N PRO A 216 8.10 19.01 11.20
CA PRO A 216 7.43 20.20 11.71
C PRO A 216 8.32 21.44 11.60
N TYR A 217 7.73 22.56 11.20
CA TYR A 217 8.41 23.85 11.12
C TYR A 217 7.49 25.00 11.53
N VAL A 218 8.10 26.13 11.84
CA VAL A 218 7.42 27.40 12.09
C VAL A 218 7.85 28.36 10.99
N ALA A 219 6.91 29.06 10.39
CA ALA A 219 7.14 30.06 9.37
C ALA A 219 6.54 31.42 9.81
N MET A 220 7.18 32.51 9.38
CA MET A 220 6.66 33.86 9.47
C MET A 220 6.02 34.19 8.11
N SER A 221 4.84 33.62 7.88
CA SER A 221 4.03 33.82 6.66
C SER A 221 2.60 33.38 6.92
N ASP A 222 1.66 33.90 6.15
CA ASP A 222 0.28 33.44 6.19
C ASP A 222 0.20 31.99 5.67
N PRO A 223 -0.38 31.04 6.43
CA PRO A 223 -0.52 29.68 5.96
C PRO A 223 -1.45 29.53 4.74
N GLU A 224 -2.29 30.52 4.43
CA GLU A 224 -3.18 30.55 3.25
C GLU A 224 -2.51 31.20 2.02
N GLU A 225 -1.42 31.94 2.20
CA GLU A 225 -0.56 32.48 1.12
C GLU A 225 0.86 31.88 1.24
N PRO A 226 1.12 30.68 0.70
CA PRO A 226 2.48 30.17 0.66
C PRO A 226 3.34 31.04 -0.26
N ASP A 227 4.52 31.44 0.25
CA ASP A 227 5.52 32.18 -0.53
C ASP A 227 5.67 31.60 -1.94
N GLU A 228 5.41 32.43 -2.96
CA GLU A 228 5.82 32.15 -4.34
C GLU A 228 7.35 32.08 -4.40
N LYS A 229 7.89 30.86 -4.36
CA LYS A 229 9.28 30.59 -4.74
C LYS A 229 9.37 29.36 -5.64
#